data_aff13d68f76ec3972e86a53160c4d1de
#
_entry.id   aff13d68f76ec3972e86a53160c4d1de
#
_cell.length_a   1.000
_cell.length_b   1.000
_cell.length_c   1.000
_cell.angle_alpha   90.00
_cell.angle_beta   90.00
_cell.angle_gamma   90.00
#
_symmetry.space_group_name_H-M   'P 1'
#
loop_
_entity.id
_entity.type
_entity.pdbx_description
1 polymer ?
#
loop_
_entity_poly.entity_id
_entity_poly.type
_entity_poly.pdbx_seq_one_letter_code
_entity_poly.pdbx_strand_id
1 'polypeptide(L)'
;TAVAKPGTDQIQYPLAEQKLRIQTKSGIDVEIVLSSQDDRLEVQMQSSGELNDAERVALGNLADAFQDAIDGISAKDPVLNLSGLAKFDSTVLASVDFHSSITLNQKGPQTLDFHADSVSRSVKLDGPLGTLDVSVDMRDSSVWGNSKQRAAAIDNYIKQFDKAASRGNADKALATMFKDAFTQMNSDYVAPSQQPKITLADV
;
A
#
# COMPACT_ATOMS: atom_id res chain seq x y z
N THR A 1 -41.08 22.26 22.92
CA THR A 1 -39.60 22.16 23.07
C THR A 1 -39.16 20.89 22.37
N ALA A 2 -38.74 21.01 21.07
CA ALA A 2 -38.22 19.88 20.33
C ALA A 2 -36.72 19.72 20.67
N VAL A 3 -36.37 18.58 21.27
CA VAL A 3 -34.98 18.19 21.50
C VAL A 3 -34.42 17.71 20.16
N ALA A 4 -33.45 18.45 19.61
CA ALA A 4 -32.69 18.02 18.46
C ALA A 4 -31.89 16.75 18.81
N LYS A 5 -32.13 15.67 18.08
CA LYS A 5 -31.24 14.48 18.07
C LYS A 5 -29.89 14.93 17.50
N PRO A 6 -28.76 14.57 18.14
CA PRO A 6 -27.48 14.73 17.50
C PRO A 6 -27.45 13.83 16.25
N GLY A 7 -27.14 14.44 15.10
CA GLY A 7 -26.95 13.73 13.87
C GLY A 7 -25.79 12.72 14.06
N THR A 8 -26.09 11.46 13.95
CA THR A 8 -25.11 10.44 13.65
C THR A 8 -24.61 10.76 12.24
N ASP A 9 -23.43 11.35 12.13
CA ASP A 9 -22.66 11.30 10.90
C ASP A 9 -22.47 9.81 10.59
N GLN A 10 -23.33 9.29 9.74
CA GLN A 10 -23.15 7.97 9.16
C GLN A 10 -21.91 8.07 8.28
N ILE A 11 -20.80 7.57 8.78
CA ILE A 11 -19.62 7.31 7.97
C ILE A 11 -20.09 6.24 6.98
N GLN A 12 -20.47 6.71 5.79
CA GLN A 12 -20.82 5.87 4.67
C GLN A 12 -19.48 5.30 4.18
N TYR A 13 -19.14 4.09 4.64
CA TYR A 13 -17.96 3.37 4.16
C TYR A 13 -18.17 3.03 2.69
N PRO A 14 -17.44 3.65 1.74
CA PRO A 14 -17.57 3.35 0.32
C PRO A 14 -16.87 2.03 -0.06
N LEU A 15 -16.56 1.19 0.92
CA LEU A 15 -15.70 0.02 0.78
C LEU A 15 -16.57 -1.22 0.56
N ALA A 16 -16.60 -1.74 -0.67
CA ALA A 16 -17.32 -2.97 -0.97
C ALA A 16 -16.57 -4.20 -0.43
N GLU A 17 -15.27 -4.28 -0.61
CA GLU A 17 -14.44 -5.39 -0.14
C GLU A 17 -12.98 -4.94 -0.02
N GLN A 18 -12.33 -5.34 1.07
CA GLN A 18 -10.89 -5.17 1.29
C GLN A 18 -10.27 -6.53 1.57
N LYS A 19 -9.21 -6.87 0.86
CA LYS A 19 -8.55 -8.15 1.00
C LYS A 19 -7.04 -7.97 1.14
N LEU A 20 -6.49 -8.52 2.23
CA LEU A 20 -5.06 -8.59 2.46
C LEU A 20 -4.62 -10.05 2.41
N ARG A 21 -3.70 -10.36 1.52
CA ARG A 21 -3.04 -11.66 1.45
C ARG A 21 -1.58 -11.51 1.82
N ILE A 22 -1.11 -12.44 2.63
CA ILE A 22 0.25 -12.46 3.13
C ILE A 22 0.78 -13.86 2.97
N GLN A 23 1.97 -13.99 2.37
CA GLN A 23 2.69 -15.25 2.35
C GLN A 23 3.88 -15.16 3.29
N THR A 24 4.03 -16.15 4.17
CA THR A 24 5.20 -16.24 5.05
C THR A 24 6.34 -16.98 4.34
N LYS A 25 7.57 -16.80 4.83
CA LYS A 25 8.72 -17.56 4.31
C LYS A 25 8.69 -19.04 4.66
N SER A 26 7.92 -19.42 5.67
CA SER A 26 7.66 -20.84 6.00
C SER A 26 6.65 -21.49 5.04
N GLY A 27 6.01 -20.70 4.14
CA GLY A 27 5.05 -21.19 3.16
C GLY A 27 3.60 -21.18 3.64
N ILE A 28 3.29 -20.42 4.68
CA ILE A 28 1.92 -20.27 5.17
C ILE A 28 1.28 -19.06 4.49
N ASP A 29 0.08 -19.27 3.93
CA ASP A 29 -0.75 -18.22 3.37
C ASP A 29 -1.76 -17.75 4.41
N VAL A 30 -1.85 -16.43 4.59
CA VAL A 30 -2.84 -15.77 5.44
C VAL A 30 -3.68 -14.83 4.59
N GLU A 31 -4.98 -14.93 4.69
CA GLU A 31 -5.92 -14.03 4.03
C GLU A 31 -6.79 -13.34 5.07
N ILE A 32 -6.88 -12.03 4.98
CA ILE A 32 -7.77 -11.19 5.80
C ILE A 32 -8.72 -10.49 4.83
N VAL A 33 -10.02 -10.69 5.03
CA VAL A 33 -11.07 -10.05 4.25
C VAL A 33 -11.88 -9.15 5.17
N LEU A 34 -11.99 -7.89 4.77
CA LEU A 34 -12.84 -6.90 5.40
C LEU A 34 -13.98 -6.59 4.43
N SER A 35 -15.19 -6.83 4.85
CA SER A 35 -16.39 -6.51 4.06
C SER A 35 -17.37 -5.69 4.87
N SER A 36 -18.12 -4.83 4.19
CA SER A 36 -19.23 -4.11 4.79
C SER A 36 -20.53 -4.65 4.21
N GLN A 37 -21.35 -5.25 5.06
CA GLN A 37 -22.67 -5.75 4.69
C GLN A 37 -23.70 -5.25 5.71
N ASP A 38 -24.78 -4.64 5.24
CA ASP A 38 -25.88 -4.11 6.07
C ASP A 38 -25.41 -3.18 7.21
N ASP A 39 -24.50 -2.21 6.91
CA ASP A 39 -23.88 -1.30 7.86
C ASP A 39 -23.07 -1.99 8.98
N ARG A 40 -22.68 -3.22 8.78
CA ARG A 40 -21.80 -3.97 9.68
C ARG A 40 -20.48 -4.29 8.99
N LEU A 41 -19.39 -4.04 9.73
CA LEU A 41 -18.08 -4.45 9.33
C LEU A 41 -17.85 -5.89 9.74
N GLU A 42 -17.58 -6.76 8.76
CA GLU A 42 -17.20 -8.16 8.99
C GLU A 42 -15.74 -8.35 8.66
N VAL A 43 -15.01 -8.96 9.59
CA VAL A 43 -13.60 -9.31 9.43
C VAL A 43 -13.49 -10.83 9.42
N GLN A 44 -12.99 -11.39 8.34
CA GLN A 44 -12.69 -12.81 8.22
C GLN A 44 -11.19 -13.00 8.06
N MET A 45 -10.60 -13.91 8.83
CA MET A 45 -9.20 -14.29 8.74
C MET A 45 -9.09 -15.79 8.52
N GLN A 46 -8.30 -16.19 7.53
CA GLN A 46 -8.00 -17.58 7.23
C GLN A 46 -6.47 -17.75 7.15
N SER A 47 -5.99 -18.89 7.65
CA SER A 47 -4.58 -19.27 7.56
C SER A 47 -4.47 -20.73 7.08
N SER A 48 -3.54 -21.00 6.18
CA SER A 48 -3.29 -22.36 5.66
C SER A 48 -2.56 -23.26 6.65
N GLY A 49 -2.02 -22.71 7.75
CA GLY A 49 -1.29 -23.45 8.76
C GLY A 49 -1.09 -22.67 10.06
N GLU A 50 -0.38 -23.26 11.01
CA GLU A 50 -0.06 -22.61 12.28
C GLU A 50 1.10 -21.61 12.11
N LEU A 51 0.87 -20.38 12.56
CA LEU A 51 1.87 -19.33 12.56
C LEU A 51 2.78 -19.43 13.78
N ASN A 52 4.08 -19.30 13.57
CA ASN A 52 5.04 -19.17 14.67
C ASN A 52 5.00 -17.75 15.29
N ASP A 53 5.71 -17.56 16.40
CA ASP A 53 5.66 -16.29 17.14
C ASP A 53 6.20 -15.10 16.33
N ALA A 54 7.25 -15.29 15.54
CA ALA A 54 7.80 -14.24 14.68
C ALA A 54 6.80 -13.83 13.58
N GLU A 55 6.11 -14.79 12.99
CA GLU A 55 5.06 -14.54 11.98
C GLU A 55 3.86 -13.82 12.59
N ARG A 56 3.45 -14.19 13.82
CA ARG A 56 2.37 -13.47 14.52
C ARG A 56 2.72 -12.02 14.79
N VAL A 57 3.95 -11.74 15.21
CA VAL A 57 4.44 -10.37 15.42
C VAL A 57 4.47 -9.59 14.11
N ALA A 58 5.00 -10.18 13.05
CA ALA A 58 5.05 -9.56 11.73
C ALA A 58 3.65 -9.23 11.19
N LEU A 59 2.69 -10.13 11.36
CA LEU A 59 1.28 -9.92 10.99
C LEU A 59 0.63 -8.83 11.85
N GLY A 60 0.93 -8.77 13.15
CA GLY A 60 0.46 -7.70 14.03
C GLY A 60 0.89 -6.32 13.54
N ASN A 61 2.16 -6.18 13.14
CA ASN A 61 2.68 -4.93 12.58
C ASN A 61 2.01 -4.56 11.23
N LEU A 62 1.64 -5.55 10.43
CA LEU A 62 0.91 -5.31 9.18
C LEU A 62 -0.56 -4.93 9.41
N ALA A 63 -1.16 -5.32 10.53
CA ALA A 63 -2.54 -4.95 10.84
C ALA A 63 -2.71 -3.43 10.96
N ASP A 64 -1.78 -2.75 11.62
CA ASP A 64 -1.76 -1.29 11.72
C ASP A 64 -1.57 -0.65 10.33
N ALA A 65 -0.64 -1.17 9.52
CA ALA A 65 -0.39 -0.70 8.18
C ALA A 65 -1.59 -0.92 7.23
N PHE A 66 -2.32 -2.01 7.43
CA PHE A 66 -3.55 -2.30 6.70
C PHE A 66 -4.66 -1.31 7.08
N GLN A 67 -4.80 -0.98 8.37
CA GLN A 67 -5.74 0.02 8.83
C GLN A 67 -5.40 1.40 8.24
N ASP A 68 -4.14 1.82 8.27
CA ASP A 68 -3.68 3.08 7.68
C ASP A 68 -3.99 3.17 6.18
N ALA A 69 -3.83 2.05 5.45
CA ALA A 69 -4.15 1.99 4.02
C ALA A 69 -5.67 2.18 3.79
N ILE A 70 -6.51 1.52 4.58
CA ILE A 70 -7.97 1.65 4.50
C ILE A 70 -8.42 3.07 4.86
N ASP A 71 -7.90 3.64 5.93
CA ASP A 71 -8.24 4.99 6.39
C ASP A 71 -7.87 6.04 5.33
N GLY A 72 -6.70 5.87 4.68
CA GLY A 72 -6.26 6.76 3.62
C GLY A 72 -7.20 6.76 2.42
N ILE A 73 -7.57 5.60 1.90
CA ILE A 73 -8.44 5.47 0.72
C ILE A 73 -9.89 5.81 1.02
N SER A 74 -10.32 5.72 2.30
CA SER A 74 -11.68 6.04 2.76
C SER A 74 -11.86 7.51 3.13
N ALA A 75 -10.79 8.30 3.16
CA ALA A 75 -10.84 9.70 3.51
C ALA A 75 -11.66 10.52 2.48
N LYS A 76 -12.17 11.68 2.90
CA LYS A 76 -12.87 12.61 2.02
C LYS A 76 -12.03 13.01 0.79
N ASP A 77 -10.73 13.23 1.03
CA ASP A 77 -9.72 13.43 0.00
C ASP A 77 -8.81 12.19 0.02
N PRO A 78 -9.08 11.19 -0.83
CA PRO A 78 -8.40 9.90 -0.76
C PRO A 78 -6.91 10.01 -1.03
N VAL A 79 -6.13 9.32 -0.20
CA VAL A 79 -4.67 9.20 -0.32
C VAL A 79 -4.25 7.74 -0.21
N LEU A 80 -3.12 7.39 -0.80
CA LEU A 80 -2.56 6.04 -0.69
C LEU A 80 -1.53 6.00 0.45
N ASN A 81 -1.85 5.31 1.54
CA ASN A 81 -0.95 5.05 2.66
C ASN A 81 -0.49 3.59 2.63
N LEU A 82 0.40 3.27 1.68
CA LEU A 82 0.87 1.91 1.44
C LEU A 82 2.30 1.66 1.97
N SER A 83 2.95 2.67 2.51
CA SER A 83 4.35 2.56 2.94
C SER A 83 4.55 1.52 4.05
N GLY A 84 3.61 1.38 4.98
CA GLY A 84 3.65 0.36 6.02
C GLY A 84 3.54 -1.06 5.47
N LEU A 85 2.68 -1.25 4.45
CA LEU A 85 2.57 -2.54 3.75
C LEU A 85 3.82 -2.82 2.90
N ALA A 86 4.44 -1.80 2.30
CA ALA A 86 5.65 -1.94 1.52
C ALA A 86 6.91 -2.23 2.37
N LYS A 87 6.89 -1.83 3.65
CA LYS A 87 7.99 -2.02 4.63
C LYS A 87 7.84 -3.26 5.49
N PHE A 88 7.11 -4.25 5.02
CA PHE A 88 6.92 -5.49 5.77
C PHE A 88 8.26 -6.16 6.13
N ASP A 89 8.25 -6.96 7.20
CA ASP A 89 9.43 -7.73 7.61
C ASP A 89 9.74 -8.85 6.60
N SER A 90 10.62 -8.54 5.65
CA SER A 90 11.04 -9.47 4.60
C SER A 90 11.92 -10.61 5.10
N THR A 91 12.29 -10.66 6.38
CA THR A 91 12.98 -11.81 6.98
C THR A 91 12.01 -12.92 7.34
N VAL A 92 10.76 -12.58 7.61
CA VAL A 92 9.69 -13.46 8.06
C VAL A 92 8.62 -13.68 6.98
N LEU A 93 8.27 -12.62 6.27
CA LEU A 93 7.24 -12.63 5.23
C LEU A 93 7.86 -12.68 3.83
N ALA A 94 7.23 -13.38 2.92
CA ALA A 94 7.65 -13.50 1.53
C ALA A 94 7.00 -12.43 0.65
N SER A 95 5.69 -12.22 0.81
CA SER A 95 4.94 -11.21 0.06
C SER A 95 3.75 -10.66 0.84
N VAL A 96 3.32 -9.47 0.44
CA VAL A 96 2.10 -8.81 0.90
C VAL A 96 1.34 -8.33 -0.33
N ASP A 97 0.08 -8.72 -0.44
CA ASP A 97 -0.84 -8.32 -1.50
C ASP A 97 -2.08 -7.67 -0.88
N PHE A 98 -2.43 -6.47 -1.32
CA PHE A 98 -3.62 -5.76 -0.87
C PHE A 98 -4.52 -5.45 -2.06
N HIS A 99 -5.77 -5.91 -2.00
CA HIS A 99 -6.81 -5.63 -2.98
C HIS A 99 -7.94 -4.84 -2.32
N SER A 100 -8.39 -3.80 -2.98
CA SER A 100 -9.47 -2.95 -2.50
C SER A 100 -10.40 -2.53 -3.64
N SER A 101 -11.70 -2.59 -3.40
CA SER A 101 -12.70 -1.95 -4.25
C SER A 101 -13.22 -0.71 -3.53
N ILE A 102 -13.03 0.44 -4.12
CA ILE A 102 -13.40 1.75 -3.55
C ILE A 102 -14.26 2.54 -4.52
N THR A 103 -15.15 3.38 -4.01
CA THR A 103 -15.91 4.33 -4.84
C THR A 103 -15.38 5.74 -4.61
N LEU A 104 -14.73 6.29 -5.63
CA LEU A 104 -14.17 7.65 -5.59
C LEU A 104 -15.09 8.64 -6.27
N ASN A 105 -15.37 9.77 -5.60
CA ASN A 105 -16.11 10.90 -6.18
C ASN A 105 -17.44 10.54 -6.84
N GLN A 106 -18.14 9.51 -6.37
CA GLN A 106 -19.41 9.02 -6.91
C GLN A 106 -19.36 8.65 -8.42
N LYS A 107 -18.18 8.44 -8.98
CA LYS A 107 -18.00 8.09 -10.39
C LYS A 107 -18.00 6.60 -10.66
N GLY A 108 -18.24 5.79 -9.64
CA GLY A 108 -18.24 4.33 -9.73
C GLY A 108 -17.04 3.67 -9.06
N PRO A 109 -17.02 2.33 -9.02
CA PRO A 109 -15.98 1.59 -8.32
C PRO A 109 -14.63 1.70 -9.03
N GLN A 110 -13.58 1.90 -8.24
CA GLN A 110 -12.19 1.77 -8.63
C GLN A 110 -11.62 0.54 -7.94
N THR A 111 -10.82 -0.24 -8.63
CA THR A 111 -10.06 -1.32 -8.03
C THR A 111 -8.63 -0.87 -7.75
N LEU A 112 -8.14 -1.15 -6.57
CA LEU A 112 -6.77 -0.93 -6.15
C LEU A 112 -6.12 -2.28 -5.89
N ASP A 113 -5.03 -2.55 -6.56
CA ASP A 113 -4.19 -3.72 -6.36
C ASP A 113 -2.78 -3.26 -5.97
N PHE A 114 -2.31 -3.70 -4.82
CA PHE A 114 -0.96 -3.48 -4.34
C PHE A 114 -0.25 -4.82 -4.16
N HIS A 115 1.00 -4.88 -4.56
CA HIS A 115 1.88 -6.03 -4.33
C HIS A 115 3.24 -5.56 -3.83
N ALA A 116 3.80 -6.28 -2.87
CA ALA A 116 5.18 -6.10 -2.43
C ALA A 116 5.80 -7.44 -2.04
N ASP A 117 6.98 -7.69 -2.58
CA ASP A 117 7.86 -8.79 -2.18
C ASP A 117 9.31 -8.30 -2.08
N SER A 118 10.27 -9.21 -1.95
CA SER A 118 11.70 -8.86 -1.88
C SER A 118 12.30 -8.36 -3.20
N VAL A 119 11.58 -8.49 -4.30
CA VAL A 119 12.08 -8.28 -5.67
C VAL A 119 11.36 -7.14 -6.35
N SER A 120 10.08 -6.91 -6.02
CA SER A 120 9.23 -5.95 -6.71
C SER A 120 8.21 -5.30 -5.77
N ARG A 121 7.78 -4.12 -6.15
CA ARG A 121 6.63 -3.42 -5.57
C ARG A 121 5.78 -2.87 -6.70
N SER A 122 4.47 -3.00 -6.60
CA SER A 122 3.57 -2.42 -7.58
C SER A 122 2.27 -1.92 -6.96
N VAL A 123 1.72 -0.89 -7.59
CA VAL A 123 0.39 -0.34 -7.29
C VAL A 123 -0.33 -0.16 -8.61
N LYS A 124 -1.49 -0.75 -8.73
CA LYS A 124 -2.39 -0.54 -9.86
C LYS A 124 -3.73 -0.05 -9.36
N LEU A 125 -4.24 1.01 -9.96
CA LEU A 125 -5.60 1.48 -9.75
C LEU A 125 -6.28 1.53 -11.12
N ASP A 126 -7.48 0.94 -11.23
CA ASP A 126 -8.23 0.87 -12.47
C ASP A 126 -9.71 1.14 -12.25
N GLY A 127 -10.31 1.92 -13.14
CA GLY A 127 -11.74 2.23 -13.08
C GLY A 127 -12.15 3.48 -13.84
N PRO A 128 -13.37 4.00 -13.58
CA PRO A 128 -13.95 5.13 -14.33
C PRO A 128 -13.16 6.44 -14.29
N LEU A 129 -12.30 6.65 -13.29
CA LEU A 129 -11.43 7.85 -13.21
C LEU A 129 -10.20 7.73 -14.12
N GLY A 130 -9.84 6.53 -14.52
CA GLY A 130 -8.65 6.21 -15.30
C GLY A 130 -7.87 5.07 -14.69
N THR A 131 -6.72 4.79 -15.29
CA THR A 131 -5.79 3.75 -14.83
C THR A 131 -4.50 4.39 -14.33
N LEU A 132 -4.03 3.92 -13.18
CA LEU A 132 -2.73 4.21 -12.61
C LEU A 132 -1.97 2.89 -12.50
N ASP A 133 -0.71 2.89 -12.91
CA ASP A 133 0.19 1.73 -12.78
C ASP A 133 1.59 2.24 -12.40
N VAL A 134 2.05 1.83 -11.22
CA VAL A 134 3.39 2.11 -10.71
C VAL A 134 4.03 0.79 -10.33
N SER A 135 5.18 0.48 -10.93
CA SER A 135 5.94 -0.73 -10.63
C SER A 135 7.41 -0.40 -10.44
N VAL A 136 8.02 -0.99 -9.42
CA VAL A 136 9.43 -0.79 -9.05
C VAL A 136 10.11 -2.14 -8.91
N ASP A 137 11.19 -2.35 -9.67
CA ASP A 137 12.09 -3.49 -9.49
C ASP A 137 13.11 -3.17 -8.38
N MET A 138 13.05 -3.93 -7.29
CA MET A 138 13.89 -3.73 -6.12
C MET A 138 15.30 -4.31 -6.30
N ARG A 139 15.53 -5.13 -7.34
CA ARG A 139 16.83 -5.75 -7.62
C ARG A 139 17.83 -4.75 -8.22
N ASP A 140 17.33 -3.75 -8.93
CA ASP A 140 18.17 -2.78 -9.66
C ASP A 140 18.32 -1.45 -8.92
N SER A 141 18.73 -1.54 -7.68
CA SER A 141 18.92 -0.38 -6.80
C SER A 141 20.09 0.51 -7.17
N SER A 142 21.04 -0.02 -7.93
CA SER A 142 22.26 0.71 -8.32
C SER A 142 21.99 1.88 -9.27
N VAL A 143 20.89 1.81 -10.03
CA VAL A 143 20.50 2.83 -11.02
C VAL A 143 20.18 4.19 -10.37
N TRP A 144 19.70 4.19 -9.12
CA TRP A 144 19.23 5.40 -8.45
C TRP A 144 20.29 6.13 -7.59
N GLY A 145 21.50 5.58 -7.46
CA GLY A 145 22.56 6.14 -6.63
C GLY A 145 22.23 6.12 -5.12
N ASN A 146 22.74 7.11 -4.38
CA ASN A 146 22.49 7.22 -2.94
C ASN A 146 21.07 7.79 -2.64
N SER A 147 20.65 7.75 -1.38
CA SER A 147 19.33 8.20 -0.94
C SER A 147 19.00 9.65 -1.32
N LYS A 148 20.00 10.55 -1.30
CA LYS A 148 19.83 11.95 -1.68
C LYS A 148 19.59 12.11 -3.20
N GLN A 149 20.34 11.36 -4.00
CA GLN A 149 20.17 11.35 -5.47
C GLN A 149 18.81 10.80 -5.86
N ARG A 150 18.37 9.75 -5.17
CA ARG A 150 17.04 9.18 -5.36
C ARG A 150 15.92 10.16 -5.00
N ALA A 151 16.00 10.79 -3.84
CA ALA A 151 15.01 11.78 -3.43
C ALA A 151 14.92 12.93 -4.45
N ALA A 152 16.04 13.41 -4.97
CA ALA A 152 16.07 14.44 -6.01
C ALA A 152 15.46 13.96 -7.34
N ALA A 153 15.68 12.70 -7.72
CA ALA A 153 15.11 12.11 -8.93
C ALA A 153 13.58 11.96 -8.80
N ILE A 154 13.09 11.48 -7.65
CA ILE A 154 11.66 11.39 -7.34
C ILE A 154 11.01 12.78 -7.42
N ASP A 155 11.59 13.78 -6.76
CA ASP A 155 11.07 15.16 -6.76
C ASP A 155 11.00 15.75 -8.18
N ASN A 156 12.05 15.56 -8.99
CA ASN A 156 12.07 15.99 -10.38
C ASN A 156 10.99 15.29 -11.22
N TYR A 157 10.79 13.99 -11.02
CA TYR A 157 9.76 13.24 -11.73
C TYR A 157 8.35 13.73 -11.36
N ILE A 158 8.08 13.94 -10.08
CA ILE A 158 6.80 14.48 -9.59
C ILE A 158 6.51 15.85 -10.20
N LYS A 159 7.50 16.76 -10.25
CA LYS A 159 7.36 18.07 -10.88
C LYS A 159 7.02 17.99 -12.38
N GLN A 160 7.62 17.04 -13.11
CA GLN A 160 7.30 16.83 -14.52
C GLN A 160 5.90 16.22 -14.68
N PHE A 161 5.55 15.28 -13.82
CA PHE A 161 4.22 14.68 -13.78
C PHE A 161 3.14 15.74 -13.53
N ASP A 162 3.30 16.62 -12.53
CA ASP A 162 2.34 17.69 -12.24
C ASP A 162 2.08 18.61 -13.45
N LYS A 163 3.15 18.95 -14.19
CA LYS A 163 3.02 19.72 -15.43
C LYS A 163 2.25 18.96 -16.52
N ALA A 164 2.49 17.66 -16.65
CA ALA A 164 1.80 16.82 -17.63
C ALA A 164 0.34 16.60 -17.25
N ALA A 165 0.07 16.28 -15.99
CA ALA A 165 -1.28 16.10 -15.45
C ALA A 165 -2.14 17.35 -15.60
N SER A 166 -1.57 18.53 -15.33
CA SER A 166 -2.27 19.81 -15.49
C SER A 166 -2.60 20.11 -16.97
N ARG A 167 -1.68 19.80 -17.90
CA ARG A 167 -1.95 19.96 -19.34
C ARG A 167 -2.98 18.97 -19.88
N GLY A 168 -2.94 17.73 -19.35
CA GLY A 168 -3.87 16.66 -19.73
C GLY A 168 -5.21 16.72 -19.01
N ASN A 169 -5.42 17.70 -18.12
CA ASN A 169 -6.62 17.82 -17.29
C ASN A 169 -6.96 16.53 -16.53
N ALA A 170 -5.94 15.87 -15.97
CA ALA A 170 -6.09 14.62 -15.23
C ALA A 170 -6.97 14.82 -13.98
N ASP A 171 -7.70 13.79 -13.57
CA ASP A 171 -8.44 13.81 -12.33
C ASP A 171 -7.49 14.05 -11.14
N LYS A 172 -7.86 15.00 -10.27
CA LYS A 172 -6.99 15.43 -9.16
C LYS A 172 -6.75 14.34 -8.13
N ALA A 173 -7.78 13.55 -7.82
CA ALA A 173 -7.64 12.46 -6.86
C ALA A 173 -6.71 11.38 -7.40
N LEU A 174 -6.89 10.99 -8.67
CA LEU A 174 -6.03 10.03 -9.35
C LEU A 174 -4.58 10.52 -9.45
N ALA A 175 -4.38 11.80 -9.77
CA ALA A 175 -3.05 12.41 -9.83
C ALA A 175 -2.35 12.45 -8.46
N THR A 176 -3.09 12.71 -7.38
CA THR A 176 -2.56 12.66 -6.02
C THR A 176 -2.16 11.24 -5.64
N MET A 177 -3.03 10.27 -5.86
CA MET A 177 -2.75 8.86 -5.59
C MET A 177 -1.55 8.33 -6.38
N PHE A 178 -1.38 8.79 -7.63
CA PHE A 178 -0.18 8.43 -8.41
C PHE A 178 1.09 8.94 -7.74
N LYS A 179 1.11 10.20 -7.30
CA LYS A 179 2.29 10.79 -6.63
C LYS A 179 2.60 10.07 -5.32
N ASP A 180 1.56 9.75 -4.53
CA ASP A 180 1.71 9.00 -3.29
C ASP A 180 2.30 7.62 -3.57
N ALA A 181 1.72 6.85 -4.50
CA ALA A 181 2.20 5.53 -4.89
C ALA A 181 3.65 5.60 -5.40
N PHE A 182 3.94 6.50 -6.32
CA PHE A 182 5.27 6.64 -6.90
C PHE A 182 6.31 6.98 -5.84
N THR A 183 6.00 7.93 -4.95
CA THR A 183 6.90 8.35 -3.87
C THR A 183 7.12 7.21 -2.88
N GLN A 184 6.06 6.56 -2.41
CA GLN A 184 6.14 5.50 -1.41
C GLN A 184 6.85 4.25 -1.95
N MET A 185 6.59 3.86 -3.20
CA MET A 185 7.25 2.69 -3.79
C MET A 185 8.76 2.91 -4.01
N ASN A 186 9.18 4.15 -4.22
CA ASN A 186 10.58 4.48 -4.51
C ASN A 186 11.37 5.00 -3.30
N SER A 187 10.74 5.61 -2.28
CA SER A 187 11.44 6.26 -1.16
C SER A 187 12.06 5.30 -0.16
N ASP A 188 11.48 4.12 0.00
CA ASP A 188 11.82 3.16 1.06
C ASP A 188 12.79 2.05 0.62
N TYR A 189 13.48 2.28 -0.48
CA TYR A 189 14.57 1.40 -0.84
C TYR A 189 15.72 1.59 0.16
N VAL A 190 15.78 0.69 1.13
CA VAL A 190 17.01 0.49 1.91
C VAL A 190 17.92 -0.35 1.03
N ALA A 191 18.97 0.26 0.47
CA ALA A 191 20.05 -0.50 -0.13
C ALA A 191 20.45 -1.59 0.86
N PRO A 192 20.57 -2.86 0.46
CA PRO A 192 21.05 -3.90 1.35
C PRO A 192 22.34 -3.35 1.94
N SER A 193 22.36 -3.19 3.28
CA SER A 193 23.57 -2.79 3.99
C SER A 193 24.65 -3.72 3.49
N GLN A 194 25.75 -3.18 2.97
CA GLN A 194 26.88 -4.00 2.60
C GLN A 194 27.15 -4.86 3.82
N GLN A 195 26.87 -6.13 3.69
CA GLN A 195 27.25 -7.09 4.73
C GLN A 195 28.72 -6.83 5.02
N PRO A 196 29.10 -6.64 6.28
CA PRO A 196 30.50 -6.49 6.60
C PRO A 196 31.21 -7.67 5.96
N LYS A 197 32.11 -7.38 5.03
CA LYS A 197 32.94 -8.37 4.39
C LYS A 197 33.68 -9.05 5.53
N ILE A 198 33.27 -10.25 5.90
CA ILE A 198 34.02 -11.06 6.84
C ILE A 198 35.29 -11.42 6.08
N THR A 199 36.32 -10.63 6.29
CA THR A 199 37.66 -10.98 5.88
C THR A 199 38.08 -12.07 6.83
N LEU A 200 38.11 -13.30 6.33
CA LEU A 200 38.87 -14.38 6.95
C LEU A 200 40.33 -13.99 6.82
N ALA A 201 40.80 -13.25 7.80
CA ALA A 201 42.20 -13.09 8.06
C ALA A 201 42.39 -13.49 9.53
N ASP A 202 43.28 -14.48 9.71
CA ASP A 202 43.83 -15.02 10.93
C ASP A 202 43.15 -16.29 11.48
N VAL A 203 43.58 -17.39 10.88
CA VAL A 203 43.99 -18.61 11.59
C VAL A 203 45.40 -18.90 11.16
#